data_598430d2994672e5bbdfe87f86b19210
#
_entry.id   598430d2994672e5bbdfe87f86b19210
#
_cell.length_a   1.000
_cell.length_b   1.000
_cell.length_c   1.000
_cell.angle_alpha   90.00
_cell.angle_beta   90.00
_cell.angle_gamma   90.00
#
_symmetry.space_group_name_H-M   'P 1'
#
loop_
_entity.id
_entity.type
_entity.pdbx_description
1 polymer ?
#
loop_
_entity_poly.entity_id
_entity_poly.type
_entity_poly.pdbx_seq_one_letter_code
_entity_poly.pdbx_strand_id
1 'polypeptide(L)'
;TLMPYLLYDEEPYLVVNKEGKLVWVIDAYTTSSEYPYSQMSTIQTDLLTKLDINYIRNSVKVLIDAYDGTTKFYITDRADPIIMSYRNIYPSLFVDKDEQIEEDIKNQFIYPKFLYKIQANIITRYHNIQPDVLYRGDDIWQIATNVTGKTTSKTGTEIEPYYTMVKTIDSENAQLGLVIPYTPYKKQNIISYTVGTYENGTPKLTIYKYASDSNAIGTMQLNSLTEQDENIYREIEKLKVTGTKITKNTIVVPIENTLLYVQSIYQQYTNEDNSLPLLKKVVVASGNKFAIGNNIEEAINNLLSQSAFDIEIESTETIEETIKAIIKANENLEKSNNSNDWEMIGK
;
A
#
# COMPACT_ATOMS: atom_id res chain seq x y z
N THR A 1 -25.49 -9.14 -14.21
CA THR A 1 -24.06 -9.54 -14.08
C THR A 1 -23.78 -10.64 -15.09
N LEU A 2 -22.83 -10.42 -16.02
CA LEU A 2 -22.51 -11.38 -17.09
C LEU A 2 -21.84 -12.65 -16.55
N MET A 3 -21.01 -12.49 -15.49
CA MET A 3 -20.28 -13.60 -14.86
C MET A 3 -20.49 -13.60 -13.34
N PRO A 4 -21.62 -14.12 -12.85
CA PRO A 4 -21.97 -14.07 -11.42
C PRO A 4 -21.13 -14.99 -10.52
N TYR A 5 -20.32 -15.85 -11.11
CA TYR A 5 -19.42 -16.76 -10.41
C TYR A 5 -18.05 -16.14 -10.12
N LEU A 6 -17.79 -14.92 -10.61
CA LEU A 6 -16.62 -14.14 -10.25
C LEU A 6 -16.94 -13.20 -9.09
N LEU A 7 -16.01 -13.08 -8.16
CA LEU A 7 -15.99 -12.02 -7.18
C LEU A 7 -15.23 -10.84 -7.79
N TYR A 8 -15.86 -9.67 -7.85
CA TYR A 8 -15.27 -8.46 -8.41
C TYR A 8 -14.66 -7.62 -7.31
N ASP A 9 -13.50 -7.01 -7.60
CA ASP A 9 -12.90 -6.00 -6.73
C ASP A 9 -13.79 -4.76 -6.69
N GLU A 10 -13.92 -4.16 -5.53
CA GLU A 10 -14.77 -3.00 -5.28
C GLU A 10 -14.05 -1.68 -5.54
N GLU A 11 -12.74 -1.72 -5.78
CA GLU A 11 -11.89 -0.57 -6.09
C GLU A 11 -11.43 -0.58 -7.56
N PRO A 12 -12.31 -0.28 -8.56
CA PRO A 12 -11.88 -0.14 -9.94
C PRO A 12 -10.96 1.06 -10.10
N TYR A 13 -10.00 0.98 -11.03
CA TYR A 13 -9.09 2.08 -11.32
C TYR A 13 -9.02 2.40 -12.80
N LEU A 14 -8.64 3.65 -13.10
CA LEU A 14 -8.48 4.15 -14.46
C LEU A 14 -7.03 4.02 -14.92
N VAL A 15 -6.87 3.61 -16.18
CA VAL A 15 -5.60 3.63 -16.90
C VAL A 15 -5.77 4.38 -18.20
N VAL A 16 -4.66 4.83 -18.78
CA VAL A 16 -4.63 5.54 -20.05
C VAL A 16 -3.95 4.66 -21.11
N ASN A 17 -4.61 4.40 -22.24
CA ASN A 17 -3.97 3.68 -23.31
C ASN A 17 -3.07 4.59 -24.17
N LYS A 18 -2.29 4.02 -25.08
CA LYS A 18 -1.36 4.75 -25.97
C LYS A 18 -2.03 5.82 -26.86
N GLU A 19 -3.36 5.76 -27.03
CA GLU A 19 -4.14 6.75 -27.78
C GLU A 19 -4.64 7.89 -26.89
N GLY A 20 -4.32 7.89 -25.57
CA GLY A 20 -4.80 8.86 -24.59
C GLY A 20 -6.24 8.61 -24.13
N LYS A 21 -6.80 7.44 -24.43
CA LYS A 21 -8.16 7.06 -24.00
C LYS A 21 -8.15 6.42 -22.63
N LEU A 22 -9.18 6.72 -21.84
CA LEU A 22 -9.40 6.17 -20.51
C LEU A 22 -10.03 4.76 -20.58
N VAL A 23 -9.47 3.85 -19.83
CA VAL A 23 -9.96 2.48 -19.66
C VAL A 23 -10.09 2.16 -18.19
N TRP A 24 -11.27 1.71 -17.75
CA TRP A 24 -11.46 1.17 -16.42
C TRP A 24 -10.89 -0.24 -16.34
N VAL A 25 -10.18 -0.52 -15.26
CA VAL A 25 -9.70 -1.85 -14.92
C VAL A 25 -10.40 -2.30 -13.65
N ILE A 26 -10.97 -3.49 -13.70
CA ILE A 26 -11.56 -4.16 -12.54
C ILE A 26 -10.89 -5.52 -12.38
N ASP A 27 -10.38 -5.78 -11.19
CA ASP A 27 -9.90 -7.09 -10.82
C ASP A 27 -11.06 -8.03 -10.53
N ALA A 28 -10.96 -9.28 -10.98
CA ALA A 28 -11.97 -10.29 -10.70
C ALA A 28 -11.32 -11.61 -10.29
N TYR A 29 -11.96 -12.23 -9.30
CA TYR A 29 -11.42 -13.39 -8.60
C TYR A 29 -12.28 -14.62 -8.81
N THR A 30 -11.62 -15.76 -8.96
CA THR A 30 -12.22 -17.06 -8.72
C THR A 30 -12.09 -17.43 -7.25
N THR A 31 -13.12 -18.00 -6.67
CA THR A 31 -13.15 -18.38 -5.25
C THR A 31 -13.72 -19.78 -5.09
N SER A 32 -13.33 -20.48 -4.01
CA SER A 32 -13.91 -21.74 -3.59
C SER A 32 -13.80 -21.88 -2.08
N SER A 33 -14.75 -22.64 -1.49
CA SER A 33 -14.69 -23.13 -0.10
C SER A 33 -14.29 -24.59 0.01
N GLU A 34 -14.00 -25.24 -1.13
CA GLU A 34 -13.84 -26.69 -1.23
C GLU A 34 -12.38 -27.12 -1.50
N TYR A 35 -11.41 -26.20 -1.37
CA TYR A 35 -10.01 -26.55 -1.62
C TYR A 35 -9.47 -27.42 -0.47
N PRO A 36 -8.92 -28.62 -0.77
CA PRO A 36 -8.51 -29.56 0.27
C PRO A 36 -7.31 -29.05 1.06
N TYR A 37 -7.30 -29.30 2.37
CA TYR A 37 -6.22 -28.96 3.31
C TYR A 37 -5.88 -27.47 3.43
N SER A 38 -6.73 -26.57 2.94
CA SER A 38 -6.58 -25.15 3.10
C SER A 38 -7.46 -24.61 4.22
N GLN A 39 -6.94 -23.67 4.99
CA GLN A 39 -7.69 -23.04 6.08
C GLN A 39 -8.79 -22.13 5.52
N MET A 40 -10.00 -22.24 6.10
CA MET A 40 -11.10 -21.32 5.82
C MET A 40 -10.79 -19.92 6.34
N SER A 41 -11.11 -18.92 5.53
CA SER A 41 -11.08 -17.51 5.88
C SER A 41 -12.44 -16.89 5.59
N THR A 42 -12.98 -16.19 6.57
CA THR A 42 -14.19 -15.37 6.36
C THR A 42 -13.77 -14.00 5.88
N ILE A 43 -14.17 -13.65 4.68
CA ILE A 43 -13.98 -12.32 4.11
C ILE A 43 -15.29 -11.54 4.16
N GLN A 44 -15.20 -10.25 4.37
CA GLN A 44 -16.34 -9.36 4.31
C GLN A 44 -16.21 -8.51 3.03
N THR A 45 -17.26 -8.56 2.21
CA THR A 45 -17.41 -7.66 1.07
C THR A 45 -18.18 -6.41 1.51
N ASP A 46 -18.04 -5.31 0.77
CA ASP A 46 -18.75 -4.04 1.08
C ASP A 46 -20.28 -4.19 1.05
N LEU A 47 -20.78 -5.19 0.35
CA LEU A 47 -22.20 -5.54 0.37
C LEU A 47 -22.67 -6.18 1.70
N LEU A 48 -21.88 -6.07 2.78
CA LEU A 48 -22.13 -6.67 4.08
C LEU A 48 -22.30 -8.21 4.04
N THR A 49 -21.95 -8.83 2.93
CA THR A 49 -22.00 -10.28 2.76
C THR A 49 -20.71 -10.89 3.30
N LYS A 50 -20.83 -11.82 4.22
CA LYS A 50 -19.71 -12.66 4.66
C LYS A 50 -19.60 -13.83 3.70
N LEU A 51 -18.40 -14.04 3.18
CA LEU A 51 -18.08 -15.17 2.31
C LEU A 51 -16.97 -16.00 2.95
N ASP A 52 -17.25 -17.27 3.17
CA ASP A 52 -16.27 -18.23 3.66
C ASP A 52 -15.58 -18.89 2.47
N ILE A 53 -14.28 -18.66 2.35
CA ILE A 53 -13.47 -19.20 1.26
C ILE A 53 -12.17 -19.78 1.81
N ASN A 54 -11.60 -20.72 1.06
CA ASN A 54 -10.26 -21.24 1.30
C ASN A 54 -9.40 -21.30 0.01
N TYR A 55 -9.92 -20.68 -1.06
CA TYR A 55 -9.24 -20.50 -2.33
C TYR A 55 -9.66 -19.17 -2.95
N ILE A 56 -8.69 -18.40 -3.40
CA ILE A 56 -8.90 -17.16 -4.17
C ILE A 56 -7.74 -16.94 -5.13
N ARG A 57 -8.06 -16.57 -6.39
CA ARG A 57 -7.06 -16.16 -7.39
C ARG A 57 -7.57 -14.97 -8.18
N ASN A 58 -6.68 -14.02 -8.48
CA ASN A 58 -6.95 -12.92 -9.40
C ASN A 58 -6.76 -13.42 -10.84
N SER A 59 -7.75 -14.12 -11.35
CA SER A 59 -7.66 -14.83 -12.61
C SER A 59 -8.16 -14.06 -13.80
N VAL A 60 -8.84 -12.93 -13.56
CA VAL A 60 -9.45 -12.13 -14.63
C VAL A 60 -9.22 -10.65 -14.41
N LYS A 61 -8.82 -9.95 -15.46
CA LYS A 61 -8.90 -8.48 -15.55
C LYS A 61 -10.03 -8.10 -16.50
N VAL A 62 -10.92 -7.24 -16.02
CA VAL A 62 -12.01 -6.69 -16.82
C VAL A 62 -11.61 -5.30 -17.27
N LEU A 63 -11.54 -5.09 -18.58
CA LEU A 63 -11.26 -3.79 -19.16
C LEU A 63 -12.56 -3.22 -19.73
N ILE A 64 -12.87 -1.98 -19.37
CA ILE A 64 -14.07 -1.28 -19.82
C ILE A 64 -13.67 0.05 -20.43
N ASP A 65 -13.99 0.23 -21.71
CA ASP A 65 -13.82 1.52 -22.37
C ASP A 65 -14.69 2.56 -21.66
N ALA A 66 -14.07 3.68 -21.23
CA ALA A 66 -14.77 4.71 -20.46
C ALA A 66 -15.73 5.56 -21.31
N TYR A 67 -15.68 5.45 -22.65
CA TYR A 67 -16.46 6.26 -23.56
C TYR A 67 -17.72 5.54 -24.05
N ASP A 68 -17.59 4.27 -24.43
CA ASP A 68 -18.71 3.49 -24.98
C ASP A 68 -19.15 2.30 -24.12
N GLY A 69 -18.44 2.00 -23.04
CA GLY A 69 -18.76 0.91 -22.11
C GLY A 69 -18.43 -0.49 -22.65
N THR A 70 -17.72 -0.61 -23.77
CA THR A 70 -17.27 -1.90 -24.30
C THR A 70 -16.48 -2.63 -23.24
N THR A 71 -16.90 -3.83 -22.88
CA THR A 71 -16.34 -4.62 -21.78
C THR A 71 -15.66 -5.88 -22.31
N LYS A 72 -14.41 -6.10 -21.90
CA LYS A 72 -13.60 -7.26 -22.27
C LYS A 72 -13.09 -7.97 -21.04
N PHE A 73 -13.19 -9.31 -21.00
CA PHE A 73 -12.73 -10.15 -19.90
C PHE A 73 -11.46 -10.89 -20.34
N TYR A 74 -10.33 -10.54 -19.75
CA TYR A 74 -9.02 -11.15 -20.01
C TYR A 74 -8.65 -12.12 -18.92
N ILE A 75 -8.35 -13.38 -19.28
CA ILE A 75 -7.79 -14.35 -18.34
C ILE A 75 -6.30 -14.05 -18.17
N THR A 76 -5.94 -13.66 -16.97
CA THR A 76 -4.55 -13.32 -16.57
C THR A 76 -3.83 -14.48 -15.90
N ASP A 77 -4.56 -15.39 -15.26
CA ASP A 77 -4.00 -16.61 -14.65
C ASP A 77 -4.54 -17.86 -15.34
N ARG A 78 -3.80 -18.34 -16.32
CA ARG A 78 -4.16 -19.59 -17.04
C ARG A 78 -3.87 -20.87 -16.26
N ALA A 79 -3.19 -20.79 -15.12
CA ALA A 79 -2.98 -21.93 -14.24
C ALA A 79 -4.15 -22.17 -13.30
N ASP A 80 -5.13 -21.26 -13.25
CA ASP A 80 -6.34 -21.42 -12.46
C ASP A 80 -7.32 -22.39 -13.13
N PRO A 81 -7.56 -23.59 -12.52
CA PRO A 81 -8.45 -24.59 -13.10
C PRO A 81 -9.91 -24.14 -13.16
N ILE A 82 -10.33 -23.26 -12.24
CA ILE A 82 -11.71 -22.78 -12.15
C ILE A 82 -12.01 -21.91 -13.36
N ILE A 83 -11.19 -20.86 -13.61
CA ILE A 83 -11.44 -19.97 -14.75
C ILE A 83 -11.28 -20.68 -16.08
N MET A 84 -10.36 -21.64 -16.18
CA MET A 84 -10.18 -22.43 -17.40
C MET A 84 -11.37 -23.34 -17.68
N SER A 85 -12.02 -23.88 -16.65
CA SER A 85 -13.26 -24.63 -16.78
C SER A 85 -14.41 -23.74 -17.30
N TYR A 86 -14.59 -22.56 -16.72
CA TYR A 86 -15.58 -21.58 -17.20
C TYR A 86 -15.32 -21.14 -18.64
N ARG A 87 -14.05 -20.92 -19.00
CA ARG A 87 -13.68 -20.59 -20.38
C ARG A 87 -14.06 -21.71 -21.36
N ASN A 88 -13.86 -22.96 -20.99
CA ASN A 88 -14.22 -24.09 -21.85
C ASN A 88 -15.73 -24.22 -22.02
N ILE A 89 -16.53 -23.87 -21.00
CA ILE A 89 -17.99 -23.90 -21.05
C ILE A 89 -18.54 -22.69 -21.81
N TYR A 90 -17.97 -21.49 -21.59
CA TYR A 90 -18.45 -20.22 -22.12
C TYR A 90 -17.34 -19.46 -22.85
N PRO A 91 -16.79 -19.98 -23.96
CA PRO A 91 -15.63 -19.39 -24.62
C PRO A 91 -15.89 -17.98 -25.14
N SER A 92 -17.11 -17.67 -25.53
CA SER A 92 -17.49 -16.35 -26.07
C SER A 92 -17.54 -15.20 -25.05
N LEU A 93 -17.49 -15.53 -23.74
CA LEU A 93 -17.47 -14.50 -22.69
C LEU A 93 -16.07 -13.93 -22.44
N PHE A 94 -15.05 -14.61 -22.90
CA PHE A 94 -13.65 -14.20 -22.72
C PHE A 94 -13.04 -13.77 -24.05
N VAL A 95 -12.08 -12.89 -23.96
CA VAL A 95 -11.27 -12.49 -25.11
C VAL A 95 -10.50 -13.69 -25.64
N ASP A 96 -10.28 -13.72 -26.96
CA ASP A 96 -9.54 -14.80 -27.63
C ASP A 96 -8.15 -15.00 -27.05
N LYS A 97 -7.63 -16.25 -27.18
CA LYS A 97 -6.33 -16.64 -26.63
C LYS A 97 -5.17 -15.79 -27.16
N ASP A 98 -5.29 -15.33 -28.37
CA ASP A 98 -4.24 -14.62 -29.11
C ASP A 98 -4.36 -13.10 -28.93
N GLU A 99 -5.50 -12.58 -28.46
CA GLU A 99 -5.67 -11.18 -28.10
C GLU A 99 -5.08 -10.94 -26.70
N GLN A 100 -4.01 -10.18 -26.65
CA GLN A 100 -3.37 -9.80 -25.40
C GLN A 100 -3.80 -8.40 -25.00
N ILE A 101 -3.75 -8.15 -23.69
CA ILE A 101 -3.87 -6.79 -23.16
C ILE A 101 -2.68 -5.97 -23.70
N GLU A 102 -2.93 -4.76 -24.15
CA GLU A 102 -1.89 -3.85 -24.62
C GLU A 102 -0.85 -3.59 -23.54
N GLU A 103 0.42 -3.47 -23.94
CA GLU A 103 1.55 -3.38 -23.02
C GLU A 103 1.50 -2.11 -22.16
N ASP A 104 1.08 -1.00 -22.75
CA ASP A 104 0.87 0.28 -22.06
C ASP A 104 -0.18 0.17 -20.94
N ILE A 105 -1.26 -0.59 -21.16
CA ILE A 105 -2.27 -0.88 -20.12
C ILE A 105 -1.70 -1.80 -19.05
N LYS A 106 -0.97 -2.86 -19.41
CA LYS A 106 -0.36 -3.80 -18.45
C LYS A 106 0.62 -3.13 -17.51
N ASN A 107 1.40 -2.19 -18.04
CA ASN A 107 2.40 -1.45 -17.25
C ASN A 107 1.79 -0.54 -16.18
N GLN A 108 0.48 -0.26 -16.27
CA GLN A 108 -0.27 0.52 -15.29
C GLN A 108 -1.07 -0.37 -14.32
N PHE A 109 -0.92 -1.70 -14.38
CA PHE A 109 -1.59 -2.56 -13.41
C PHE A 109 -1.03 -2.36 -12.02
N ILE A 110 -1.94 -2.32 -11.05
CA ILE A 110 -1.62 -2.22 -9.63
C ILE A 110 -1.96 -3.53 -8.92
N TYR A 111 -1.28 -3.79 -7.80
CA TYR A 111 -1.58 -4.97 -6.99
C TYR A 111 -2.94 -4.80 -6.32
N PRO A 112 -3.89 -5.76 -6.47
CA PRO A 112 -5.26 -5.60 -5.95
C PRO A 112 -5.28 -5.55 -4.42
N LYS A 113 -5.82 -4.47 -3.86
CA LYS A 113 -5.84 -4.23 -2.41
C LYS A 113 -6.69 -5.24 -1.65
N PHE A 114 -7.80 -5.67 -2.24
CA PHE A 114 -8.66 -6.69 -1.63
C PHE A 114 -7.93 -8.02 -1.44
N LEU A 115 -7.30 -8.54 -2.50
CA LEU A 115 -6.49 -9.76 -2.42
C LEU A 115 -5.33 -9.61 -1.45
N TYR A 116 -4.66 -8.45 -1.49
CA TYR A 116 -3.54 -8.16 -0.62
C TYR A 116 -3.93 -8.17 0.87
N LYS A 117 -5.09 -7.62 1.25
CA LYS A 117 -5.62 -7.69 2.62
C LYS A 117 -5.76 -9.12 3.12
N ILE A 118 -6.30 -10.00 2.28
CA ILE A 118 -6.44 -11.43 2.63
C ILE A 118 -5.07 -12.06 2.83
N GLN A 119 -4.14 -11.85 1.89
CA GLN A 119 -2.79 -12.38 1.97
C GLN A 119 -2.02 -11.83 3.17
N ALA A 120 -2.16 -10.53 3.47
CA ALA A 120 -1.54 -9.89 4.63
C ALA A 120 -1.96 -10.54 5.95
N ASN A 121 -3.25 -10.86 6.09
CA ASN A 121 -3.75 -11.58 7.27
C ASN A 121 -3.22 -13.01 7.36
N ILE A 122 -3.14 -13.72 6.23
CA ILE A 122 -2.58 -15.08 6.19
C ILE A 122 -1.11 -15.08 6.58
N ILE A 123 -0.33 -14.12 6.11
CA ILE A 123 1.10 -13.97 6.38
C ILE A 123 1.37 -13.80 7.89
N THR A 124 0.47 -13.25 8.67
CA THR A 124 0.65 -13.11 10.14
C THR A 124 1.01 -14.44 10.83
N ARG A 125 0.57 -15.57 10.27
CA ARG A 125 0.87 -16.93 10.75
C ARG A 125 1.79 -17.69 9.81
N TYR A 126 1.49 -17.67 8.51
CA TYR A 126 2.11 -18.55 7.52
C TYR A 126 3.39 -17.99 6.89
N HIS A 127 3.97 -16.91 7.44
CA HIS A 127 5.33 -16.48 7.15
C HIS A 127 6.38 -17.48 7.66
N ASN A 128 5.99 -18.30 8.63
CA ASN A 128 6.83 -19.35 9.17
C ASN A 128 6.51 -20.70 8.51
N ILE A 129 7.52 -21.33 7.95
CA ILE A 129 7.41 -22.62 7.23
C ILE A 129 7.75 -23.84 8.11
N GLN A 130 8.14 -23.63 9.37
CA GLN A 130 8.48 -24.70 10.29
C GLN A 130 7.21 -25.26 10.95
N PRO A 131 6.85 -26.54 10.71
CA PRO A 131 5.56 -27.10 11.17
C PRO A 131 5.39 -27.09 12.69
N ASP A 132 6.47 -27.32 13.43
CA ASP A 132 6.46 -27.34 14.91
C ASP A 132 6.24 -25.94 15.49
N VAL A 133 6.78 -24.89 14.89
CA VAL A 133 6.57 -23.50 15.28
C VAL A 133 5.12 -23.08 14.97
N LEU A 134 4.61 -23.45 13.80
CA LEU A 134 3.20 -23.21 13.44
C LEU A 134 2.24 -23.95 14.38
N TYR A 135 2.52 -25.18 14.73
CA TYR A 135 1.70 -25.99 15.62
C TYR A 135 1.63 -25.40 17.05
N ARG A 136 2.76 -24.93 17.57
CA ARG A 136 2.82 -24.28 18.89
C ARG A 136 2.23 -22.89 18.90
N GLY A 137 2.08 -22.25 17.74
CA GLY A 137 1.67 -20.86 17.62
C GLY A 137 2.74 -19.89 18.10
N ASP A 138 4.01 -20.29 17.96
CA ASP A 138 5.15 -19.42 18.22
C ASP A 138 5.37 -18.45 17.04
N ASP A 139 6.07 -17.35 17.27
CA ASP A 139 6.42 -16.34 16.25
C ASP A 139 5.21 -15.85 15.43
N ILE A 140 4.13 -15.51 16.12
CA ILE A 140 2.95 -14.90 15.48
C ILE A 140 3.21 -13.42 15.24
N TRP A 141 2.90 -12.96 14.04
CA TRP A 141 2.91 -11.54 13.69
C TRP A 141 1.51 -10.95 13.78
N GLN A 142 1.46 -9.64 13.84
CA GLN A 142 0.24 -8.86 13.67
C GLN A 142 0.52 -7.69 12.72
N ILE A 143 -0.51 -7.23 12.02
CA ILE A 143 -0.42 -6.00 11.25
C ILE A 143 -0.12 -4.85 12.22
N ALA A 144 0.84 -4.00 11.86
CA ALA A 144 1.20 -2.85 12.69
C ALA A 144 0.00 -1.92 12.88
N THR A 145 -0.07 -1.31 14.05
CA THR A 145 -1.16 -0.36 14.38
C THR A 145 -0.67 1.07 14.29
N ASN A 146 -1.58 1.99 13.98
CA ASN A 146 -1.32 3.41 13.89
C ASN A 146 -2.33 4.21 14.73
N VAL A 147 -1.94 5.41 15.13
CA VAL A 147 -2.85 6.38 15.74
C VAL A 147 -3.63 7.08 14.64
N THR A 148 -4.88 6.67 14.44
CA THR A 148 -5.77 7.31 13.48
C THR A 148 -6.86 8.09 14.19
N GLY A 149 -6.98 9.38 13.91
CA GLY A 149 -8.16 10.22 14.12
C GLY A 149 -8.70 10.46 15.53
N LYS A 150 -8.50 9.55 16.48
CA LYS A 150 -8.92 9.72 17.88
C LYS A 150 -7.71 9.48 18.79
N THR A 151 -7.16 10.56 19.27
CA THR A 151 -5.96 10.64 20.14
C THR A 151 -6.07 9.91 21.49
N THR A 152 -7.13 9.16 21.75
CA THR A 152 -7.39 8.53 23.05
C THR A 152 -7.25 7.00 23.04
N SER A 153 -7.10 6.34 21.89
CA SER A 153 -6.93 4.89 21.87
C SER A 153 -5.48 4.51 22.09
N LYS A 154 -5.18 3.92 23.23
CA LYS A 154 -3.86 3.35 23.55
C LYS A 154 -3.49 2.14 22.67
N THR A 155 -4.46 1.57 21.96
CA THR A 155 -4.29 0.34 21.16
C THR A 155 -4.09 0.60 19.69
N GLY A 156 -4.35 1.83 19.19
CA GLY A 156 -4.28 2.13 17.76
C GLY A 156 -5.32 1.36 16.92
N THR A 157 -5.31 1.59 15.63
CA THR A 157 -6.04 0.81 14.63
C THR A 157 -5.04 0.14 13.70
N GLU A 158 -5.34 -1.03 13.18
CA GLU A 158 -4.50 -1.69 12.19
C GLU A 158 -4.30 -0.79 10.98
N ILE A 159 -3.08 -0.79 10.45
CA ILE A 159 -2.75 -0.03 9.25
C ILE A 159 -3.42 -0.70 8.06
N GLU A 160 -4.25 0.08 7.34
CA GLU A 160 -4.77 -0.36 6.06
C GLU A 160 -3.65 -0.38 5.01
N PRO A 161 -3.64 -1.35 4.07
CA PRO A 161 -2.69 -1.34 2.97
C PRO A 161 -2.77 -0.03 2.18
N TYR A 162 -1.64 0.53 1.84
CA TYR A 162 -1.54 1.77 1.09
C TYR A 162 -0.54 1.66 -0.06
N TYR A 163 -0.84 2.32 -1.17
CA TYR A 163 0.07 2.45 -2.29
C TYR A 163 1.09 3.54 -2.04
N THR A 164 2.34 3.22 -2.31
CA THR A 164 3.45 4.17 -2.24
C THR A 164 4.54 3.78 -3.23
N MET A 165 5.38 4.74 -3.60
CA MET A 165 6.59 4.42 -4.34
C MET A 165 7.57 3.72 -3.41
N VAL A 166 8.00 2.54 -3.80
CA VAL A 166 8.96 1.72 -3.05
C VAL A 166 10.18 1.44 -3.90
N LYS A 167 11.34 1.53 -3.29
CA LYS A 167 12.58 1.01 -3.86
C LYS A 167 13.06 -0.10 -2.95
N THR A 168 12.89 -1.34 -3.41
CA THR A 168 13.30 -2.52 -2.67
C THR A 168 14.73 -2.93 -3.04
N ILE A 169 15.36 -3.76 -2.21
CA ILE A 169 16.74 -4.25 -2.45
C ILE A 169 16.86 -4.94 -3.82
N ASP A 170 15.77 -5.57 -4.28
CA ASP A 170 15.75 -6.35 -5.52
C ASP A 170 15.35 -5.52 -6.74
N SER A 171 15.05 -4.23 -6.60
CA SER A 171 14.61 -3.38 -7.71
C SER A 171 15.62 -2.27 -8.01
N GLU A 172 15.97 -2.09 -9.29
CA GLU A 172 16.84 -1.01 -9.73
C GLU A 172 16.17 0.36 -9.61
N ASN A 173 14.85 0.41 -9.86
CA ASN A 173 14.06 1.63 -9.86
C ASN A 173 12.97 1.59 -8.81
N ALA A 174 12.54 2.77 -8.37
CA ALA A 174 11.34 2.90 -7.57
C ALA A 174 10.09 2.53 -8.40
N GLN A 175 9.20 1.77 -7.80
CA GLN A 175 7.96 1.31 -8.42
C GLN A 175 6.77 1.47 -7.48
N LEU A 176 5.57 1.53 -8.02
CA LEU A 176 4.37 1.58 -7.21
C LEU A 176 4.17 0.23 -6.51
N GLY A 177 4.14 0.26 -5.20
CA GLY A 177 3.91 -0.93 -4.37
C GLY A 177 2.81 -0.72 -3.35
N LEU A 178 2.09 -1.78 -3.05
CA LEU A 178 1.13 -1.84 -1.95
C LEU A 178 1.85 -2.39 -0.72
N VAL A 179 1.87 -1.63 0.37
CA VAL A 179 2.71 -1.90 1.55
C VAL A 179 1.87 -2.12 2.80
N ILE A 180 2.31 -3.05 3.62
CA ILE A 180 1.85 -3.23 4.99
C ILE A 180 3.02 -3.65 5.91
N PRO A 181 3.24 -2.98 7.04
CA PRO A 181 4.22 -3.37 8.05
C PRO A 181 3.64 -4.34 9.08
N TYR A 182 4.51 -5.19 9.64
CA TYR A 182 4.17 -6.15 10.70
C TYR A 182 4.99 -5.94 11.95
N THR A 183 4.37 -6.23 13.08
CA THR A 183 5.02 -6.30 14.39
C THR A 183 4.85 -7.71 14.98
N PRO A 184 5.71 -8.14 15.91
CA PRO A 184 5.46 -9.35 16.68
C PRO A 184 4.17 -9.19 17.48
N TYR A 185 3.46 -10.27 17.71
CA TYR A 185 2.24 -10.26 18.50
C TYR A 185 2.48 -9.58 19.88
N LYS A 186 1.64 -8.62 20.21
CA LYS A 186 1.74 -7.79 21.45
C LYS A 186 3.00 -6.93 21.59
N LYS A 187 3.78 -6.75 20.52
CA LYS A 187 4.92 -5.82 20.50
C LYS A 187 4.66 -4.72 19.49
N GLN A 188 5.49 -3.68 19.48
CA GLN A 188 5.27 -2.49 18.65
C GLN A 188 6.37 -2.21 17.64
N ASN A 189 7.56 -2.81 17.79
CA ASN A 189 8.66 -2.65 16.83
C ASN A 189 8.34 -3.37 15.51
N ILE A 190 8.65 -2.75 14.38
CA ILE A 190 8.48 -3.38 13.06
C ILE A 190 9.55 -4.45 12.88
N ILE A 191 9.12 -5.65 12.48
CA ILE A 191 10.00 -6.79 12.19
C ILE A 191 9.99 -7.20 10.73
N SER A 192 8.96 -6.79 10.02
CA SER A 192 8.77 -7.15 8.62
C SER A 192 7.82 -6.18 7.94
N TYR A 193 7.87 -6.14 6.63
CA TYR A 193 6.84 -5.55 5.79
C TYR A 193 6.66 -6.37 4.52
N THR A 194 5.48 -6.31 3.94
CA THR A 194 5.22 -6.89 2.62
C THR A 194 5.05 -5.81 1.58
N VAL A 195 5.44 -6.12 0.36
CA VAL A 195 5.26 -5.27 -0.80
C VAL A 195 4.60 -6.07 -1.91
N GLY A 196 3.44 -5.61 -2.35
CA GLY A 196 2.75 -6.14 -3.53
C GLY A 196 3.01 -5.22 -4.72
N THR A 197 3.63 -5.74 -5.78
CA THR A 197 3.97 -5.00 -7.01
C THR A 197 3.46 -5.73 -8.23
N TYR A 198 3.41 -5.04 -9.36
CA TYR A 198 3.27 -5.65 -10.67
C TYR A 198 4.57 -5.46 -11.45
N GLU A 199 5.18 -6.57 -11.86
CA GLU A 199 6.41 -6.56 -12.67
C GLU A 199 6.11 -7.21 -14.01
N ASN A 200 6.22 -6.45 -15.09
CA ASN A 200 5.93 -6.92 -16.45
C ASN A 200 4.54 -7.60 -16.59
N GLY A 201 3.53 -7.00 -15.98
CA GLY A 201 2.16 -7.53 -15.99
C GLY A 201 1.93 -8.75 -15.10
N THR A 202 2.89 -9.12 -14.25
CA THR A 202 2.79 -10.24 -13.31
C THR A 202 2.76 -9.72 -11.87
N PRO A 203 1.77 -10.13 -11.05
CA PRO A 203 1.73 -9.74 -9.65
C PRO A 203 2.85 -10.44 -8.86
N LYS A 204 3.53 -9.69 -8.02
CA LYS A 204 4.59 -10.18 -7.12
C LYS A 204 4.32 -9.71 -5.70
N LEU A 205 4.31 -10.64 -4.75
CA LEU A 205 4.23 -10.35 -3.32
C LEU A 205 5.54 -10.75 -2.65
N THR A 206 6.21 -9.78 -2.06
CA THR A 206 7.51 -10.01 -1.41
C THR A 206 7.43 -9.68 0.07
N ILE A 207 8.02 -10.52 0.91
CA ILE A 207 8.13 -10.33 2.35
C ILE A 207 9.58 -9.94 2.66
N TYR A 208 9.76 -8.77 3.25
CA TYR A 208 11.05 -8.29 3.74
C TYR A 208 11.08 -8.41 5.26
N LYS A 209 12.05 -9.18 5.77
CA LYS A 209 12.25 -9.38 7.22
C LYS A 209 13.47 -8.61 7.68
N TYR A 210 13.33 -7.90 8.78
CA TYR A 210 14.47 -7.28 9.46
C TYR A 210 15.23 -8.32 10.28
N ALA A 211 16.54 -8.09 10.43
CA ALA A 211 17.34 -8.87 11.37
C ALA A 211 16.81 -8.66 12.80
N SER A 212 16.95 -9.68 13.64
CA SER A 212 16.37 -9.66 15.00
C SER A 212 16.94 -8.57 15.90
N ASP A 213 18.11 -8.03 15.57
CA ASP A 213 18.81 -6.94 16.24
C ASP A 213 18.50 -5.57 15.63
N SER A 214 17.71 -5.50 14.55
CA SER A 214 17.30 -4.22 13.99
C SER A 214 16.36 -3.48 14.92
N ASN A 215 16.65 -2.22 15.15
CA ASN A 215 15.85 -1.32 16.00
C ASN A 215 14.80 -0.55 15.15
N ALA A 216 14.12 -1.23 14.22
CA ALA A 216 13.06 -0.60 13.47
C ALA A 216 11.89 -0.25 14.40
N ILE A 217 11.72 1.04 14.67
CA ILE A 217 10.64 1.52 15.55
C ILE A 217 9.28 1.27 14.91
N GLY A 218 8.27 1.00 15.74
CA GLY A 218 6.90 0.89 15.24
C GLY A 218 6.22 2.25 15.11
N THR A 219 5.17 2.31 14.34
CA THR A 219 4.39 3.54 14.10
C THR A 219 3.80 4.13 15.39
N MET A 220 3.40 3.28 16.34
CA MET A 220 2.95 3.71 17.67
C MET A 220 4.10 4.27 18.53
N GLN A 221 5.29 3.66 18.44
CA GLN A 221 6.49 4.16 19.10
C GLN A 221 6.92 5.50 18.53
N LEU A 222 6.89 5.65 17.20
CA LEU A 222 7.16 6.92 16.53
C LEU A 222 6.23 8.02 17.04
N ASN A 223 4.93 7.74 17.13
CA ASN A 223 3.98 8.72 17.64
C ASN A 223 4.32 9.15 19.07
N SER A 224 4.72 8.22 19.92
CA SER A 224 5.13 8.54 21.31
C SER A 224 6.41 9.37 21.35
N LEU A 225 7.39 9.06 20.51
CA LEU A 225 8.64 9.81 20.40
C LEU A 225 8.41 11.24 19.89
N THR A 226 7.59 11.40 18.86
CA THR A 226 7.26 12.73 18.31
C THR A 226 6.45 13.59 19.28
N GLU A 227 5.65 12.98 20.15
CA GLU A 227 4.93 13.71 21.22
C GLU A 227 5.84 14.12 22.38
N GLN A 228 6.99 13.45 22.57
CA GLN A 228 7.97 13.78 23.59
C GLN A 228 9.00 14.81 23.11
N ASP A 229 9.16 15.00 21.80
CA ASP A 229 10.06 16.01 21.25
C ASP A 229 9.47 17.40 21.44
N GLU A 230 10.23 18.28 22.09
CA GLU A 230 9.76 19.61 22.46
C GLU A 230 9.45 20.50 21.25
N ASN A 231 10.21 20.39 20.17
CA ASN A 231 10.01 21.20 18.98
C ASN A 231 8.76 20.74 18.22
N ILE A 232 8.64 19.43 18.01
CA ILE A 232 7.47 18.84 17.34
C ILE A 232 6.21 19.09 18.15
N TYR A 233 6.28 18.86 19.45
CA TYR A 233 5.17 19.12 20.36
C TYR A 233 4.68 20.57 20.26
N ARG A 234 5.58 21.55 20.34
CA ARG A 234 5.24 22.99 20.22
C ARG A 234 4.58 23.32 18.89
N GLU A 235 5.08 22.76 17.79
CA GLU A 235 4.49 23.00 16.46
C GLU A 235 3.08 22.41 16.33
N ILE A 236 2.83 21.25 16.92
CA ILE A 236 1.51 20.61 16.93
C ILE A 236 0.56 21.36 17.87
N GLU A 237 1.02 21.81 19.05
CA GLU A 237 0.19 22.61 19.98
C GLU A 237 -0.31 23.91 19.37
N LYS A 238 0.50 24.58 18.52
CA LYS A 238 0.07 25.78 17.78
C LYS A 238 -1.14 25.54 16.87
N LEU A 239 -1.34 24.28 16.43
CA LEU A 239 -2.47 23.89 15.58
C LEU A 239 -3.75 23.62 16.37
N LYS A 240 -3.65 23.42 17.70
CA LYS A 240 -4.81 23.13 18.55
C LYS A 240 -5.54 24.42 18.92
N VAL A 241 -6.44 24.85 18.06
CA VAL A 241 -7.29 26.00 18.25
C VAL A 241 -8.70 25.53 18.62
N THR A 242 -9.44 26.35 19.40
CA THR A 242 -10.82 26.06 19.75
C THR A 242 -11.66 25.82 18.49
N GLY A 243 -12.42 24.74 18.47
CA GLY A 243 -13.23 24.34 17.30
C GLY A 243 -12.44 23.63 16.20
N THR A 244 -11.22 23.17 16.49
CA THR A 244 -10.46 22.33 15.56
C THR A 244 -10.14 20.96 16.14
N LYS A 245 -10.01 19.99 15.26
CA LYS A 245 -9.56 18.62 15.55
C LYS A 245 -8.27 18.37 14.80
N ILE A 246 -7.28 17.82 15.49
CA ILE A 246 -6.02 17.37 14.89
C ILE A 246 -6.10 15.86 14.68
N THR A 247 -5.78 15.42 13.47
CA THR A 247 -5.66 14.02 13.12
C THR A 247 -4.27 13.75 12.55
N LYS A 248 -3.74 12.57 12.83
CA LYS A 248 -2.43 12.13 12.35
C LYS A 248 -2.63 10.87 11.51
N ASN A 249 -1.81 10.72 10.49
CA ASN A 249 -1.71 9.49 9.72
C ASN A 249 -0.23 9.20 9.46
N THR A 250 0.22 8.00 9.78
CA THR A 250 1.61 7.59 9.57
C THR A 250 1.67 6.50 8.52
N ILE A 251 2.47 6.72 7.50
CA ILE A 251 2.86 5.70 6.52
C ILE A 251 4.33 5.36 6.69
N VAL A 252 4.69 4.16 6.31
CA VAL A 252 6.05 3.64 6.35
C VAL A 252 6.48 3.34 4.92
N VAL A 253 7.50 4.04 4.45
CA VAL A 253 8.01 3.90 3.09
C VAL A 253 9.32 3.11 3.14
N PRO A 254 9.34 1.88 2.61
CA PRO A 254 10.58 1.13 2.48
C PRO A 254 11.51 1.77 1.46
N ILE A 255 12.74 2.02 1.88
CA ILE A 255 13.80 2.56 1.03
C ILE A 255 15.02 1.66 1.22
N GLU A 256 15.26 0.75 0.28
CA GLU A 256 16.35 -0.24 0.36
C GLU A 256 16.38 -0.98 1.72
N ASN A 257 17.41 -0.77 2.52
CA ASN A 257 17.58 -1.41 3.84
C ASN A 257 16.99 -0.61 5.01
N THR A 258 16.32 0.53 4.74
CA THR A 258 15.80 1.41 5.78
C THR A 258 14.31 1.68 5.63
N LEU A 259 13.71 2.23 6.67
CA LEU A 259 12.33 2.71 6.66
C LEU A 259 12.32 4.24 6.82
N LEU A 260 11.63 4.89 5.92
CA LEU A 260 11.23 6.27 6.08
C LEU A 260 9.81 6.31 6.63
N TYR A 261 9.63 6.92 7.78
CA TYR A 261 8.31 7.16 8.37
C TYR A 261 7.86 8.55 7.96
N VAL A 262 6.64 8.66 7.48
CA VAL A 262 6.02 9.93 7.12
C VAL A 262 4.72 10.08 7.90
N GLN A 263 4.69 10.97 8.87
CA GLN A 263 3.50 11.27 9.66
C GLN A 263 2.90 12.59 9.22
N SER A 264 1.77 12.53 8.54
CA SER A 264 1.01 13.70 8.13
C SER A 264 0.09 14.17 9.25
N ILE A 265 0.07 15.48 9.52
CA ILE A 265 -0.72 16.12 10.57
C ILE A 265 -1.75 17.03 9.93
N TYR A 266 -3.00 16.69 10.13
CA TYR A 266 -4.14 17.40 9.56
C TYR A 266 -4.90 18.16 10.64
N GLN A 267 -5.39 19.33 10.28
CA GLN A 267 -6.30 20.13 11.07
C GLN A 267 -7.66 20.20 10.37
N GLN A 268 -8.73 19.96 11.11
CA GLN A 268 -10.10 20.03 10.62
C GLN A 268 -10.93 20.88 11.56
N TYR A 269 -11.74 21.80 11.01
CA TYR A 269 -12.70 22.59 11.79
C TYR A 269 -13.92 21.73 12.14
N THR A 270 -14.31 21.72 13.42
CA THR A 270 -15.42 20.88 13.92
C THR A 270 -16.76 21.59 13.90
N ASN A 271 -16.78 22.89 13.65
CA ASN A 271 -17.99 23.72 13.65
C ASN A 271 -18.69 23.76 12.28
N GLU A 272 -18.13 23.13 11.27
CA GLU A 272 -18.68 23.07 9.92
C GLU A 272 -18.90 21.60 9.53
N ASP A 273 -20.13 21.24 9.22
CA ASP A 273 -20.54 19.85 8.91
C ASP A 273 -19.79 19.23 7.71
N ASN A 274 -19.21 20.06 6.83
CA ASN A 274 -18.48 19.65 5.63
C ASN A 274 -17.01 20.11 5.62
N SER A 275 -16.40 20.38 6.78
CA SER A 275 -15.02 20.80 6.84
C SER A 275 -14.08 19.65 6.42
N LEU A 276 -13.25 19.92 5.42
CA LEU A 276 -12.22 18.97 4.99
C LEU A 276 -10.97 19.08 5.87
N PRO A 277 -10.30 17.96 6.20
CA PRO A 277 -9.02 17.99 6.89
C PRO A 277 -7.95 18.63 6.00
N LEU A 278 -7.25 19.63 6.53
CA LEU A 278 -6.17 20.33 5.84
C LEU A 278 -4.82 19.84 6.37
N LEU A 279 -3.92 19.45 5.48
CA LEU A 279 -2.53 19.15 5.84
C LEU A 279 -1.85 20.42 6.36
N LYS A 280 -1.30 20.37 7.56
CA LYS A 280 -0.61 21.49 8.21
C LYS A 280 0.85 21.27 8.45
N LYS A 281 1.22 20.05 8.82
CA LYS A 281 2.61 19.68 9.11
C LYS A 281 2.85 18.24 8.67
N VAL A 282 4.11 17.97 8.39
CA VAL A 282 4.62 16.63 8.13
C VAL A 282 5.81 16.37 9.05
N VAL A 283 5.80 15.25 9.74
CA VAL A 283 6.95 14.73 10.47
C VAL A 283 7.54 13.59 9.67
N VAL A 284 8.82 13.62 9.43
CA VAL A 284 9.58 12.50 8.84
C VAL A 284 10.54 11.92 9.86
N ALA A 285 10.74 10.61 9.80
CA ALA A 285 11.70 9.93 10.66
C ALA A 285 12.41 8.81 9.91
N SER A 286 13.67 8.58 10.26
CA SER A 286 14.49 7.46 9.80
C SER A 286 15.45 7.05 10.90
N GLY A 287 15.44 5.78 11.29
CA GLY A 287 16.15 5.33 12.47
C GLY A 287 15.68 6.08 13.72
N ASN A 288 16.61 6.71 14.42
CA ASN A 288 16.34 7.48 15.66
C ASN A 288 16.21 8.98 15.43
N LYS A 289 16.23 9.44 14.17
CA LYS A 289 16.17 10.86 13.82
C LYS A 289 14.79 11.19 13.30
N PHE A 290 14.28 12.35 13.64
CA PHE A 290 12.99 12.86 13.16
C PHE A 290 13.02 14.38 13.04
N ALA A 291 12.28 14.89 12.06
CA ALA A 291 12.16 16.32 11.81
C ALA A 291 10.73 16.68 11.38
N ILE A 292 10.36 17.92 11.58
CA ILE A 292 9.06 18.48 11.20
C ILE A 292 9.22 19.58 10.16
N GLY A 293 8.27 19.66 9.23
CA GLY A 293 8.17 20.72 8.23
C GLY A 293 6.72 21.07 7.91
N ASN A 294 6.50 22.10 7.11
CA ASN A 294 5.17 22.47 6.62
C ASN A 294 4.68 21.54 5.49
N ASN A 295 5.62 20.90 4.83
CA ASN A 295 5.41 19.90 3.79
C ASN A 295 6.49 18.82 3.89
N ILE A 296 6.40 17.80 3.05
CA ILE A 296 7.31 16.67 3.07
C ILE A 296 8.74 17.08 2.70
N GLU A 297 8.91 17.96 1.73
CA GLU A 297 10.21 18.43 1.27
C GLU A 297 10.97 19.17 2.38
N GLU A 298 10.31 20.11 3.06
CA GLU A 298 10.88 20.83 4.20
C GLU A 298 11.24 19.87 5.34
N ALA A 299 10.36 18.92 5.66
CA ALA A 299 10.63 17.94 6.71
C ALA A 299 11.84 17.06 6.38
N ILE A 300 11.98 16.61 5.13
CA ILE A 300 13.13 15.83 4.67
C ILE A 300 14.41 16.67 4.74
N ASN A 301 14.38 17.91 4.23
CA ASN A 301 15.53 18.79 4.29
C ASN A 301 15.99 19.08 5.72
N ASN A 302 15.05 19.25 6.64
CA ASN A 302 15.35 19.41 8.06
C ASN A 302 15.96 18.13 8.66
N LEU A 303 15.48 16.93 8.26
CA LEU A 303 16.03 15.64 8.71
C LEU A 303 17.47 15.47 8.21
N LEU A 304 17.73 15.76 6.95
CA LEU A 304 19.05 15.65 6.32
C LEU A 304 20.04 16.65 6.93
N SER A 305 19.60 17.87 7.23
CA SER A 305 20.43 18.90 7.86
C SER A 305 20.90 18.50 9.26
N GLN A 306 20.06 17.79 10.03
CA GLN A 306 20.44 17.21 11.31
C GLN A 306 21.49 16.09 11.15
N SER A 307 21.47 15.39 10.02
CA SER A 307 22.41 14.30 9.73
C SER A 307 23.79 14.81 9.30
N ALA A 308 23.87 16.01 8.74
CA ALA A 308 25.15 16.62 8.30
C ALA A 308 26.06 17.01 9.47
N PHE A 309 25.54 17.07 10.71
CA PHE A 309 26.33 17.38 11.91
C PHE A 309 26.88 16.14 12.62
N ASP A 310 26.39 14.94 12.31
CA ASP A 310 26.85 13.68 12.91
C ASP A 310 27.25 12.70 11.82
N ILE A 311 28.56 12.58 11.59
CA ILE A 311 29.26 11.41 11.01
C ILE A 311 29.34 11.29 9.47
N GLU A 312 30.56 11.19 8.97
CA GLU A 312 31.01 10.41 7.83
C GLU A 312 30.46 8.96 7.90
N ILE A 313 29.39 8.65 7.19
CA ILE A 313 28.97 7.27 6.91
C ILE A 313 28.65 7.17 5.41
N GLU A 314 29.29 6.23 4.73
CA GLU A 314 29.20 5.91 3.29
C GLU A 314 27.79 5.57 2.76
N SER A 315 26.73 5.64 3.59
CA SER A 315 25.34 5.32 3.18
C SER A 315 24.47 6.54 2.87
N THR A 316 24.97 7.76 3.02
CA THR A 316 24.17 8.99 2.90
C THR A 316 23.83 9.35 1.45
N GLU A 317 24.71 9.01 0.49
CA GLU A 317 24.47 9.31 -0.92
C GLU A 317 23.25 8.61 -1.49
N THR A 318 23.04 7.34 -1.15
CA THR A 318 21.95 6.53 -1.71
C THR A 318 20.57 6.99 -1.22
N ILE A 319 20.47 7.40 0.04
CA ILE A 319 19.21 7.91 0.62
C ILE A 319 18.87 9.28 0.01
N GLU A 320 19.86 10.16 -0.13
CA GLU A 320 19.69 11.48 -0.75
C GLU A 320 19.27 11.38 -2.22
N GLU A 321 19.87 10.48 -2.99
CA GLU A 321 19.55 10.26 -4.39
C GLU A 321 18.13 9.68 -4.54
N THR A 322 17.75 8.75 -3.69
CA THR A 322 16.39 8.14 -3.71
C THR A 322 15.33 9.17 -3.31
N ILE A 323 15.58 9.97 -2.28
CA ILE A 323 14.70 11.06 -1.87
C ILE A 323 14.58 12.11 -2.98
N LYS A 324 15.69 12.51 -3.62
CA LYS A 324 15.67 13.42 -4.78
C LYS A 324 14.91 12.85 -5.96
N ALA A 325 14.98 11.52 -6.18
CA ALA A 325 14.20 10.85 -7.23
C ALA A 325 12.70 10.89 -6.92
N ILE A 326 12.27 10.67 -5.67
CA ILE A 326 10.88 10.77 -5.24
C ILE A 326 10.35 12.20 -5.38
N ILE A 327 11.12 13.21 -4.95
CA ILE A 327 10.76 14.62 -5.10
C ILE A 327 10.59 14.98 -6.57
N LYS A 328 11.54 14.57 -7.41
CA LYS A 328 11.51 14.82 -8.86
C LYS A 328 10.34 14.13 -9.55
N ALA A 329 9.99 12.92 -9.13
CA ALA A 329 8.81 12.22 -9.63
C ALA A 329 7.51 12.96 -9.26
N ASN A 330 7.42 13.47 -8.03
CA ASN A 330 6.28 14.25 -7.58
C ASN A 330 6.16 15.60 -8.30
N GLU A 331 7.27 16.32 -8.52
CA GLU A 331 7.31 17.57 -9.32
C GLU A 331 6.89 17.33 -10.78
N ASN A 332 7.30 16.20 -11.36
CA ASN A 332 6.88 15.82 -12.71
C ASN A 332 5.38 15.51 -12.77
N LEU A 333 4.84 14.83 -11.76
CA LEU A 333 3.41 14.59 -11.61
C LEU A 333 2.62 15.89 -11.49
N GLU A 334 3.09 16.85 -10.68
CA GLU A 334 2.46 18.17 -10.54
C GLU A 334 2.53 18.99 -11.84
N LYS A 335 3.67 18.95 -12.53
CA LYS A 335 3.84 19.62 -13.84
C LYS A 335 2.93 19.02 -14.89
N SER A 336 2.83 17.69 -14.95
CA SER A 336 1.96 16.96 -15.89
C SER A 336 0.49 17.23 -15.61
N ASN A 337 0.11 17.26 -14.33
CA ASN A 337 -1.25 17.59 -13.91
C ASN A 337 -1.63 19.04 -14.25
N ASN A 338 -0.69 19.99 -14.11
CA ASN A 338 -0.88 21.39 -14.45
C ASN A 338 -0.86 21.67 -15.96
N SER A 339 -0.18 20.84 -16.75
CA SER A 339 -0.10 20.98 -18.21
C SER A 339 -1.17 20.16 -18.96
N ASN A 340 -2.00 19.37 -18.28
CA ASN A 340 -2.89 18.36 -18.86
C ASN A 340 -2.16 17.38 -19.79
N ASP A 341 -0.90 17.10 -19.52
CA ASP A 341 -0.09 16.16 -20.30
C ASP A 341 -0.20 14.75 -19.68
N TRP A 342 -1.26 14.07 -20.05
CA TRP A 342 -1.60 12.73 -19.57
C TRP A 342 -0.62 11.64 -20.04
N GLU A 343 0.14 11.90 -21.11
CA GLU A 343 1.16 10.95 -21.61
C GLU A 343 2.36 10.84 -20.67
N MET A 344 2.66 11.91 -19.92
CA MET A 344 3.74 11.92 -18.93
C MET A 344 3.35 11.31 -17.57
N ILE A 345 2.06 11.23 -17.27
CA ILE A 345 1.56 10.62 -16.02
C ILE A 345 1.60 9.08 -16.10
N GLY A 346 1.52 8.51 -17.32
CA GLY A 346 1.52 7.06 -17.54
C GLY A 346 2.91 6.44 -17.75
N LYS A 347 3.97 7.22 -17.69
CA LYS A 347 5.37 6.74 -17.73
C LYS A 347 5.99 6.77 -16.33
#